data_76d67c23a761958d3044c7c647e597f3
#
_entry.id   76d67c23a761958d3044c7c647e597f3
#
_cell.length_a   1.000
_cell.length_b   1.000
_cell.length_c   1.000
_cell.angle_alpha   90.00
_cell.angle_beta   90.00
_cell.angle_gamma   90.00
#
_symmetry.space_group_name_H-M   'P 1'
#
loop_
_entity.id
_entity.type
_entity.pdbx_description
1 polymer ?
#
loop_
_entity_poly.entity_id
_entity_poly.type
_entity_poly.pdbx_seq_one_letter_code
_entity_poly.pdbx_strand_id
1 'polypeptide(L)'
;MPVKTSFGVMNDRPMVLINITDYRGNSGWGEIWCNFPNVGAEYRAKLVDNIISPILLSKSYESASQIFNELTKATKVLAIQTAEYGPLAQCIAGVDIALHDLIAREKSMPIWKMLGGDSDKVLAYASGINPNQAKEMGTKATNMGFTNLKLKIGFGNTQDLSNLTILREIIGDSGKLMADVNQGWSLEEAIANIPQLKKFNLTWLEEPIFADLPSQDWKKLQDIASMPLAAGENMMASDEFEKAINQRILSVIQPDLAKWGGFTQCLPIAKKIIASGLRYCPHYLGGGIGLLASAHALAAAGGDGILEIDINENPLRTDLIGSLLNAQNGTAILGHEPGLGCSPNLGKIEKYRVTH
;
A
#
# COMPACT_ATOMS: atom_id res chain seq x y z
N MET A 1 18.66 -3.61 -3.85
CA MET A 1 18.66 -3.30 -5.30
C MET A 1 17.66 -2.19 -5.58
N PRO A 2 17.93 -1.31 -6.58
CA PRO A 2 16.94 -0.31 -6.99
C PRO A 2 15.66 -0.97 -7.51
N VAL A 3 14.50 -0.39 -7.18
CA VAL A 3 13.22 -0.80 -7.76
C VAL A 3 12.98 0.00 -9.02
N LYS A 4 12.67 -0.68 -10.12
CA LYS A 4 12.37 -0.04 -11.41
C LYS A 4 10.86 -0.01 -11.64
N THR A 5 10.36 1.17 -11.98
CA THR A 5 8.99 1.39 -12.45
C THR A 5 9.06 1.97 -13.88
N SER A 6 7.94 1.99 -14.59
CA SER A 6 7.87 2.59 -15.93
C SER A 6 8.22 4.08 -15.94
N PHE A 7 8.02 4.80 -14.83
CA PHE A 7 8.27 6.25 -14.73
C PHE A 7 9.57 6.62 -14.01
N GLY A 8 10.35 5.63 -13.48
CA GLY A 8 11.60 5.96 -12.82
C GLY A 8 12.27 4.82 -12.08
N VAL A 9 13.43 5.14 -11.48
CA VAL A 9 14.22 4.20 -10.68
C VAL A 9 14.30 4.73 -9.26
N MET A 10 13.86 3.92 -8.32
CA MET A 10 13.95 4.19 -6.89
C MET A 10 15.30 3.66 -6.39
N ASN A 11 16.29 4.56 -6.29
CA ASN A 11 17.64 4.21 -5.80
C ASN A 11 17.67 4.10 -4.29
N ASP A 12 16.94 4.98 -3.60
CA ASP A 12 16.79 5.02 -2.15
C ASP A 12 15.34 4.72 -1.77
N ARG A 13 15.16 4.17 -0.58
CA ARG A 13 13.84 3.83 -0.04
C ARG A 13 13.72 4.45 1.35
N PRO A 14 13.53 5.78 1.40
CA PRO A 14 13.40 6.48 2.67
C PRO A 14 12.12 6.06 3.39
N MET A 15 12.14 6.16 4.73
CA MET A 15 11.03 5.88 5.60
C MET A 15 11.03 6.92 6.73
N VAL A 16 9.86 7.42 7.09
CA VAL A 16 9.68 8.23 8.30
C VAL A 16 8.83 7.43 9.28
N LEU A 17 9.43 7.12 10.43
CA LEU A 17 8.72 6.50 11.55
C LEU A 17 8.19 7.57 12.51
N ILE A 18 6.97 7.35 12.98
CA ILE A 18 6.37 8.11 14.06
C ILE A 18 6.23 7.21 15.27
N ASN A 19 6.59 7.72 16.45
CA ASN A 19 6.24 7.14 17.73
C ASN A 19 5.40 8.14 18.51
N ILE A 20 4.18 7.75 18.89
CA ILE A 20 3.29 8.55 19.72
C ILE A 20 3.23 7.93 21.09
N THR A 21 3.48 8.74 22.13
CA THR A 21 3.39 8.30 23.52
C THR A 21 2.31 9.10 24.26
N ASP A 22 1.42 8.42 24.97
CA ASP A 22 0.42 9.05 25.81
C ASP A 22 1.01 9.49 27.18
N TYR A 23 0.21 10.20 27.98
CA TYR A 23 0.62 10.67 29.30
C TYR A 23 0.84 9.55 30.33
N ARG A 24 0.43 8.31 30.04
CA ARG A 24 0.67 7.11 30.86
C ARG A 24 1.93 6.35 30.47
N GLY A 25 2.59 6.78 29.37
CA GLY A 25 3.77 6.12 28.84
C GLY A 25 3.50 4.98 27.86
N ASN A 26 2.22 4.73 27.48
CA ASN A 26 1.92 3.80 26.39
C ASN A 26 2.34 4.42 25.05
N SER A 27 2.86 3.60 24.14
CA SER A 27 3.31 4.11 22.85
C SER A 27 2.83 3.25 21.69
N GLY A 28 2.66 3.90 20.53
CA GLY A 28 2.33 3.27 19.27
C GLY A 28 3.19 3.78 18.13
N TRP A 29 3.37 2.95 17.11
CA TRP A 29 4.21 3.20 15.97
C TRP A 29 3.40 3.39 14.69
N GLY A 30 3.84 4.37 13.87
CA GLY A 30 3.31 4.61 12.53
C GLY A 30 4.42 4.82 11.53
N GLU A 31 4.06 4.78 10.27
CA GLU A 31 4.97 5.03 9.16
C GLU A 31 4.32 5.99 8.17
N ILE A 32 5.06 7.00 7.74
CA ILE A 32 4.65 7.94 6.70
C ILE A 32 5.24 7.47 5.38
N TRP A 33 4.40 7.33 4.38
CA TRP A 33 4.84 7.06 3.01
C TRP A 33 5.68 8.22 2.46
N CYS A 34 6.85 7.93 1.94
CA CYS A 34 7.77 8.96 1.43
C CYS A 34 8.70 8.48 0.30
N ASN A 35 8.25 7.48 -0.48
CA ASN A 35 9.08 6.93 -1.56
C ASN A 35 9.44 7.95 -2.65
N PHE A 36 8.57 8.94 -2.89
CA PHE A 36 8.76 9.96 -3.92
C PHE A 36 8.38 11.35 -3.40
N PRO A 37 9.13 12.40 -3.80
CA PRO A 37 10.49 12.33 -4.34
C PRO A 37 11.47 11.79 -3.29
N ASN A 38 12.63 11.27 -3.70
CA ASN A 38 13.62 10.67 -2.79
C ASN A 38 14.05 11.59 -1.64
N VAL A 39 14.01 12.89 -1.85
CA VAL A 39 14.31 13.94 -0.85
C VAL A 39 13.10 14.33 0.02
N GLY A 40 12.00 13.61 -0.11
CA GLY A 40 10.75 14.01 0.53
C GLY A 40 10.59 13.53 1.98
N ALA A 41 11.47 12.66 2.47
CA ALA A 41 11.38 12.12 3.83
C ALA A 41 11.66 13.19 4.89
N GLU A 42 12.75 13.93 4.75
CA GLU A 42 13.13 15.02 5.66
C GLU A 42 12.08 16.12 5.71
N TYR A 43 11.45 16.41 4.57
CA TYR A 43 10.37 17.37 4.51
C TYR A 43 9.15 16.89 5.31
N ARG A 44 8.76 15.64 5.19
CA ARG A 44 7.65 15.06 5.96
C ARG A 44 7.94 15.01 7.45
N ALA A 45 9.18 14.69 7.83
CA ALA A 45 9.60 14.76 9.23
C ALA A 45 9.44 16.19 9.78
N LYS A 46 9.89 17.22 9.02
CA LYS A 46 9.70 18.63 9.39
C LYS A 46 8.23 19.05 9.44
N LEU A 47 7.38 18.55 8.57
CA LEU A 47 5.92 18.78 8.65
C LEU A 47 5.34 18.21 9.94
N VAL A 48 5.79 17.01 10.35
CA VAL A 48 5.36 16.43 11.64
C VAL A 48 5.81 17.31 12.79
N ASP A 49 7.09 17.68 12.85
CA ASP A 49 7.64 18.43 13.98
C ASP A 49 7.05 19.84 14.11
N ASN A 50 6.90 20.54 12.99
CA ASN A 50 6.56 21.96 13.01
C ASN A 50 5.06 22.27 12.81
N ILE A 51 4.30 21.36 12.22
CA ILE A 51 2.89 21.57 11.89
C ILE A 51 1.97 20.60 12.64
N ILE A 52 2.23 19.29 12.55
CA ILE A 52 1.34 18.25 13.09
C ILE A 52 1.47 18.15 14.61
N SER A 53 2.69 18.02 15.13
CA SER A 53 2.94 17.83 16.57
C SER A 53 2.42 18.99 17.43
N PRO A 54 2.59 20.28 17.08
CA PRO A 54 2.00 21.38 17.85
C PRO A 54 0.48 21.31 17.96
N ILE A 55 -0.20 20.88 16.89
CA ILE A 55 -1.66 20.72 16.90
C ILE A 55 -2.04 19.53 17.79
N LEU A 56 -1.38 18.39 17.59
CA LEU A 56 -1.65 17.15 18.32
C LEU A 56 -1.44 17.30 19.84
N LEU A 57 -0.35 17.95 20.24
CA LEU A 57 0.03 18.10 21.64
C LEU A 57 -0.69 19.25 22.37
N SER A 58 -1.48 20.06 21.68
CA SER A 58 -2.14 21.25 22.25
C SER A 58 -3.32 20.91 23.16
N LYS A 59 -3.89 19.70 23.06
CA LYS A 59 -5.11 19.31 23.76
C LYS A 59 -5.24 17.79 23.92
N SER A 60 -6.23 17.34 24.69
CA SER A 60 -6.59 15.94 24.82
C SER A 60 -7.67 15.57 23.81
N TYR A 61 -7.68 14.29 23.41
CA TYR A 61 -8.61 13.74 22.43
C TYR A 61 -9.21 12.41 22.95
N GLU A 62 -10.41 12.10 22.47
CA GLU A 62 -11.15 10.90 22.88
C GLU A 62 -10.97 9.71 21.93
N SER A 63 -10.55 9.95 20.69
CA SER A 63 -10.42 8.89 19.68
C SER A 63 -9.42 9.26 18.56
N ALA A 64 -8.90 8.25 17.87
CA ALA A 64 -8.07 8.43 16.68
C ALA A 64 -8.80 9.21 15.58
N SER A 65 -10.09 8.93 15.37
CA SER A 65 -10.89 9.65 14.36
C SER A 65 -11.07 11.13 14.67
N GLN A 66 -11.19 11.50 15.95
CA GLN A 66 -11.23 12.91 16.35
C GLN A 66 -9.91 13.60 16.00
N ILE A 67 -8.79 12.97 16.28
CA ILE A 67 -7.46 13.50 15.94
C ILE A 67 -7.31 13.64 14.43
N PHE A 68 -7.65 12.59 13.67
CA PHE A 68 -7.59 12.60 12.22
C PHE A 68 -8.37 13.78 11.63
N ASN A 69 -9.61 13.96 12.07
CA ASN A 69 -10.48 15.05 11.59
C ASN A 69 -9.94 16.43 11.98
N GLU A 70 -9.41 16.57 13.18
CA GLU A 70 -8.81 17.82 13.65
C GLU A 70 -7.58 18.20 12.82
N LEU A 71 -6.65 17.27 12.62
CA LEU A 71 -5.45 17.48 11.82
C LEU A 71 -5.81 17.82 10.37
N THR A 72 -6.75 17.09 9.78
CA THR A 72 -7.23 17.34 8.41
C THR A 72 -7.83 18.76 8.30
N LYS A 73 -8.65 19.15 9.27
CA LYS A 73 -9.26 20.49 9.30
C LYS A 73 -8.22 21.58 9.49
N ALA A 74 -7.30 21.41 10.44
CA ALA A 74 -6.30 22.41 10.78
C ALA A 74 -5.29 22.64 9.66
N THR A 75 -4.95 21.62 8.90
CA THR A 75 -4.00 21.70 7.78
C THR A 75 -4.64 22.04 6.44
N LYS A 76 -5.98 22.09 6.34
CA LYS A 76 -6.71 22.28 5.08
C LYS A 76 -6.32 23.55 4.32
N VAL A 77 -6.25 24.69 5.03
CA VAL A 77 -5.89 25.98 4.39
C VAL A 77 -4.43 25.93 3.90
N LEU A 78 -3.52 25.33 4.69
CA LEU A 78 -2.14 25.16 4.30
C LEU A 78 -2.03 24.30 3.03
N ALA A 79 -2.72 23.16 2.98
CA ALA A 79 -2.74 22.29 1.81
C ALA A 79 -3.23 23.02 0.54
N ILE A 80 -4.26 23.85 0.66
CA ILE A 80 -4.78 24.68 -0.46
C ILE A 80 -3.75 25.72 -0.91
N GLN A 81 -3.12 26.43 0.04
CA GLN A 81 -2.17 27.50 -0.26
C GLN A 81 -0.89 26.98 -0.95
N THR A 82 -0.46 25.81 -0.59
CA THR A 82 0.81 25.23 -1.08
C THR A 82 0.60 24.18 -2.18
N ALA A 83 -0.65 23.75 -2.42
CA ALA A 83 -1.01 22.59 -3.24
C ALA A 83 -0.36 21.26 -2.76
N GLU A 84 0.04 21.17 -1.49
CA GLU A 84 0.73 20.01 -0.91
C GLU A 84 -0.23 19.06 -0.19
N TYR A 85 -1.29 18.66 -0.88
CA TYR A 85 -2.25 17.70 -0.33
C TYR A 85 -1.61 16.37 0.05
N GLY A 86 -0.70 15.85 -0.81
CA GLY A 86 -0.03 14.57 -0.62
C GLY A 86 0.81 14.51 0.66
N PRO A 87 1.84 15.33 0.83
CA PRO A 87 2.70 15.31 2.01
C PRO A 87 1.94 15.44 3.33
N LEU A 88 0.94 16.33 3.39
CA LEU A 88 0.12 16.52 4.59
C LEU A 88 -0.77 15.30 4.88
N ALA A 89 -1.42 14.75 3.86
CA ALA A 89 -2.24 13.54 4.02
C ALA A 89 -1.40 12.34 4.49
N GLN A 90 -0.19 12.19 3.96
CA GLN A 90 0.76 11.13 4.36
C GLN A 90 1.20 11.28 5.81
N CYS A 91 1.51 12.49 6.26
CA CYS A 91 1.84 12.75 7.67
C CYS A 91 0.66 12.40 8.60
N ILE A 92 -0.56 12.83 8.24
CA ILE A 92 -1.76 12.53 9.03
C ILE A 92 -2.05 11.02 9.05
N ALA A 93 -1.86 10.34 7.93
CA ALA A 93 -2.03 8.88 7.85
C ALA A 93 -1.03 8.13 8.74
N GLY A 94 0.24 8.54 8.75
CA GLY A 94 1.25 7.98 9.65
C GLY A 94 0.92 8.18 11.14
N VAL A 95 0.40 9.36 11.51
CA VAL A 95 -0.12 9.63 12.87
C VAL A 95 -1.30 8.73 13.21
N ASP A 96 -2.24 8.56 12.29
CA ASP A 96 -3.42 7.69 12.48
C ASP A 96 -3.03 6.22 12.70
N ILE A 97 -2.05 5.73 11.95
CA ILE A 97 -1.50 4.38 12.15
C ILE A 97 -0.91 4.24 13.56
N ALA A 98 -0.10 5.21 14.00
CA ALA A 98 0.52 5.19 15.32
C ALA A 98 -0.53 5.22 16.46
N LEU A 99 -1.58 6.01 16.30
CA LEU A 99 -2.68 6.09 17.26
C LEU A 99 -3.44 4.77 17.37
N HIS A 100 -3.71 4.10 16.25
CA HIS A 100 -4.37 2.80 16.26
C HIS A 100 -3.48 1.72 16.89
N ASP A 101 -2.17 1.75 16.67
CA ASP A 101 -1.23 0.86 17.35
C ASP A 101 -1.24 1.09 18.87
N LEU A 102 -1.17 2.36 19.31
CA LEU A 102 -1.23 2.73 20.73
C LEU A 102 -2.53 2.24 21.38
N ILE A 103 -3.68 2.55 20.79
CA ILE A 103 -5.00 2.17 21.33
C ILE A 103 -5.17 0.64 21.39
N ALA A 104 -4.68 -0.07 20.36
CA ALA A 104 -4.77 -1.52 20.33
C ALA A 104 -3.88 -2.19 21.38
N ARG A 105 -2.67 -1.63 21.62
CA ARG A 105 -1.78 -2.05 22.71
C ARG A 105 -2.41 -1.80 24.07
N GLU A 106 -3.00 -0.63 24.31
CA GLU A 106 -3.71 -0.32 25.55
C GLU A 106 -4.84 -1.32 25.81
N LYS A 107 -5.56 -1.75 24.76
CA LYS A 107 -6.61 -2.77 24.84
C LYS A 107 -6.09 -4.21 24.87
N SER A 108 -4.78 -4.42 24.81
CA SER A 108 -4.16 -5.74 24.70
C SER A 108 -4.74 -6.58 23.55
N MET A 109 -5.00 -5.97 22.41
CA MET A 109 -5.58 -6.59 21.22
C MET A 109 -4.76 -6.28 19.97
N PRO A 110 -4.66 -7.20 18.98
CA PRO A 110 -4.13 -6.85 17.66
C PRO A 110 -5.10 -5.91 16.95
N ILE A 111 -4.57 -5.01 16.11
CA ILE A 111 -5.38 -4.00 15.41
C ILE A 111 -6.48 -4.65 14.56
N TRP A 112 -6.17 -5.73 13.83
CA TRP A 112 -7.17 -6.39 12.98
C TRP A 112 -8.40 -6.82 13.77
N LYS A 113 -8.20 -7.37 14.97
CA LYS A 113 -9.28 -7.83 15.87
C LYS A 113 -10.03 -6.66 16.50
N MET A 114 -9.29 -5.63 16.97
CA MET A 114 -9.87 -4.40 17.51
C MET A 114 -10.81 -3.72 16.50
N LEU A 115 -10.49 -3.79 15.20
CA LEU A 115 -11.27 -3.19 14.12
C LEU A 115 -12.33 -4.12 13.51
N GLY A 116 -12.56 -5.31 14.12
CA GLY A 116 -13.66 -6.21 13.79
C GLY A 116 -13.34 -7.26 12.74
N GLY A 117 -12.07 -7.60 12.55
CA GLY A 117 -11.67 -8.73 11.71
C GLY A 117 -11.86 -10.07 12.41
N ASP A 118 -12.12 -11.11 11.63
CA ASP A 118 -12.41 -12.47 12.12
C ASP A 118 -11.20 -13.42 12.01
N SER A 119 -10.15 -13.02 11.29
CA SER A 119 -8.98 -13.86 11.01
C SER A 119 -7.68 -13.06 11.00
N ASP A 120 -6.62 -13.66 11.53
CA ASP A 120 -5.25 -13.15 11.45
C ASP A 120 -4.53 -13.52 10.15
N LYS A 121 -5.22 -14.22 9.23
CA LYS A 121 -4.66 -14.69 7.97
C LYS A 121 -5.14 -13.85 6.80
N VAL A 122 -4.20 -13.45 5.96
CA VAL A 122 -4.49 -12.72 4.71
C VAL A 122 -3.77 -13.40 3.54
N LEU A 123 -4.43 -13.50 2.40
CA LEU A 123 -3.75 -13.90 1.17
C LEU A 123 -2.72 -12.84 0.80
N ALA A 124 -1.59 -13.25 0.23
CA ALA A 124 -0.53 -12.35 -0.18
C ALA A 124 -0.01 -12.66 -1.59
N TYR A 125 0.54 -11.64 -2.22
CA TYR A 125 1.30 -11.80 -3.47
C TYR A 125 2.65 -11.12 -3.37
N ALA A 126 3.64 -11.71 -4.06
CA ALA A 126 4.95 -11.11 -4.20
C ALA A 126 4.90 -10.02 -5.25
N SER A 127 5.33 -8.83 -4.88
CA SER A 127 5.41 -7.63 -5.70
C SER A 127 6.87 -7.18 -5.91
N GLY A 128 7.06 -6.12 -6.70
CA GLY A 128 8.38 -5.57 -6.96
C GLY A 128 9.24 -6.43 -7.88
N ILE A 129 8.64 -7.33 -8.66
CA ILE A 129 9.37 -8.16 -9.63
C ILE A 129 9.82 -7.28 -10.79
N ASN A 130 11.13 -7.01 -10.83
CA ASN A 130 11.76 -6.18 -11.86
C ASN A 130 11.80 -6.89 -13.22
N PRO A 131 11.60 -6.17 -14.34
CA PRO A 131 11.52 -6.77 -15.67
C PRO A 131 12.80 -7.49 -16.12
N ASN A 132 13.97 -7.05 -15.67
CA ASN A 132 15.25 -7.66 -16.06
C ASN A 132 15.60 -8.93 -15.26
N GLN A 133 14.84 -9.27 -14.22
CA GLN A 133 15.11 -10.38 -13.30
C GLN A 133 13.85 -11.21 -13.01
N ALA A 134 12.87 -11.21 -13.93
CA ALA A 134 11.56 -11.81 -13.71
C ALA A 134 11.68 -13.30 -13.31
N LYS A 135 12.52 -14.09 -14.00
CA LYS A 135 12.73 -15.52 -13.68
C LYS A 135 13.35 -15.72 -12.30
N GLU A 136 14.42 -14.99 -11.99
CA GLU A 136 15.13 -15.10 -10.72
C GLU A 136 14.23 -14.70 -9.56
N MET A 137 13.57 -13.53 -9.67
CA MET A 137 12.70 -13.02 -8.63
C MET A 137 11.42 -13.85 -8.47
N GLY A 138 10.84 -14.35 -9.57
CA GLY A 138 9.70 -15.27 -9.51
C GLY A 138 10.04 -16.58 -8.79
N THR A 139 11.20 -17.17 -9.10
CA THR A 139 11.71 -18.36 -8.39
C THR A 139 11.99 -18.06 -6.92
N LYS A 140 12.62 -16.91 -6.62
CA LYS A 140 12.83 -16.46 -5.24
C LYS A 140 11.50 -16.34 -4.48
N ALA A 141 10.49 -15.73 -5.10
CA ALA A 141 9.17 -15.57 -4.49
C ALA A 141 8.51 -16.91 -4.14
N THR A 142 8.54 -17.86 -5.06
CA THR A 142 7.97 -19.20 -4.79
C THR A 142 8.73 -19.95 -3.70
N ASN A 143 10.05 -19.81 -3.63
CA ASN A 143 10.87 -20.35 -2.54
C ASN A 143 10.57 -19.68 -1.18
N MET A 144 10.09 -18.43 -1.19
CA MET A 144 9.61 -17.71 0.00
C MET A 144 8.17 -18.09 0.39
N GLY A 145 7.53 -19.02 -0.33
CA GLY A 145 6.17 -19.49 -0.05
C GLY A 145 5.05 -18.71 -0.74
N PHE A 146 5.34 -17.80 -1.67
CA PHE A 146 4.31 -17.14 -2.46
C PHE A 146 3.80 -18.01 -3.60
N THR A 147 2.52 -17.99 -3.82
CA THR A 147 1.83 -18.63 -4.96
C THR A 147 1.28 -17.63 -5.96
N ASN A 148 1.34 -16.34 -5.62
CA ASN A 148 0.77 -15.24 -6.40
C ASN A 148 1.86 -14.20 -6.66
N LEU A 149 1.96 -13.70 -7.89
CA LEU A 149 3.03 -12.79 -8.31
C LEU A 149 2.47 -11.59 -9.07
N LYS A 150 3.07 -10.40 -8.86
CA LYS A 150 2.80 -9.19 -9.65
C LYS A 150 4.08 -8.73 -10.37
N LEU A 151 4.02 -8.69 -11.70
CA LEU A 151 5.10 -8.23 -12.56
C LEU A 151 4.94 -6.75 -12.89
N LYS A 152 6.03 -5.99 -12.84
CA LYS A 152 6.10 -4.66 -13.46
C LYS A 152 6.26 -4.82 -14.97
N ILE A 153 5.35 -4.23 -15.75
CA ILE A 153 5.36 -4.21 -17.22
C ILE A 153 5.35 -2.76 -17.74
N GLY A 154 5.37 -2.55 -19.05
CA GLY A 154 5.50 -1.23 -19.67
C GLY A 154 6.96 -0.94 -20.10
N PHE A 155 7.78 -1.99 -20.24
CA PHE A 155 9.18 -1.91 -20.64
C PHE A 155 9.43 -2.37 -22.08
N GLY A 156 8.36 -2.55 -22.84
CA GLY A 156 8.35 -3.02 -24.20
C GLY A 156 7.66 -4.37 -24.35
N ASN A 157 6.78 -4.46 -25.34
CA ASN A 157 5.84 -5.56 -25.49
C ASN A 157 6.53 -6.95 -25.51
N THR A 158 7.64 -7.09 -26.26
CA THR A 158 8.37 -8.38 -26.36
C THR A 158 8.89 -8.83 -24.97
N GLN A 159 9.48 -7.93 -24.21
CA GLN A 159 10.01 -8.23 -22.88
C GLN A 159 8.88 -8.54 -21.90
N ASP A 160 7.84 -7.75 -21.89
CA ASP A 160 6.70 -7.88 -21.00
C ASP A 160 5.98 -9.24 -21.20
N LEU A 161 5.70 -9.60 -22.47
CA LEU A 161 5.07 -10.87 -22.80
C LEU A 161 5.97 -12.07 -22.46
N SER A 162 7.29 -11.97 -22.71
CA SER A 162 8.26 -13.01 -22.34
C SER A 162 8.30 -13.23 -20.83
N ASN A 163 8.36 -12.14 -20.05
CA ASN A 163 8.39 -12.21 -18.59
C ASN A 163 7.08 -12.78 -17.99
N LEU A 164 5.93 -12.38 -18.55
CA LEU A 164 4.63 -12.94 -18.14
C LEU A 164 4.56 -14.45 -18.42
N THR A 165 5.11 -14.91 -19.56
CA THR A 165 5.21 -16.35 -19.88
C THR A 165 6.03 -17.07 -18.82
N ILE A 166 7.23 -16.58 -18.52
CA ILE A 166 8.12 -17.15 -17.51
C ILE A 166 7.45 -17.25 -16.13
N LEU A 167 6.80 -16.18 -15.69
CA LEU A 167 6.15 -16.17 -14.37
C LEU A 167 4.93 -17.09 -14.32
N ARG A 168 4.15 -17.18 -15.42
CA ARG A 168 3.03 -18.13 -15.52
C ARG A 168 3.51 -19.56 -15.46
N GLU A 169 4.62 -19.91 -16.12
CA GLU A 169 5.25 -21.23 -16.02
C GLU A 169 5.72 -21.54 -14.59
N ILE A 170 6.28 -20.56 -13.87
CA ILE A 170 6.76 -20.74 -12.49
C ILE A 170 5.61 -21.04 -11.52
N ILE A 171 4.49 -20.30 -11.61
CA ILE A 171 3.38 -20.47 -10.65
C ILE A 171 2.28 -21.43 -11.12
N GLY A 172 2.34 -21.89 -12.37
CA GLY A 172 1.32 -22.75 -12.98
C GLY A 172 -0.04 -22.05 -13.13
N ASP A 173 -1.05 -22.78 -13.58
CA ASP A 173 -2.38 -22.23 -13.88
C ASP A 173 -3.16 -21.81 -12.60
N SER A 174 -2.89 -22.44 -11.47
CA SER A 174 -3.56 -22.18 -10.18
C SER A 174 -3.07 -20.91 -9.49
N GLY A 175 -1.84 -20.47 -9.79
CA GLY A 175 -1.27 -19.25 -9.23
C GLY A 175 -1.92 -17.99 -9.79
N LYS A 176 -2.08 -16.95 -8.97
CA LYS A 176 -2.59 -15.65 -9.41
C LYS A 176 -1.44 -14.82 -9.98
N LEU A 177 -1.57 -14.42 -11.25
CA LEU A 177 -0.62 -13.54 -11.92
C LEU A 177 -1.25 -12.18 -12.12
N MET A 178 -0.58 -11.13 -11.70
CA MET A 178 -0.97 -9.76 -11.89
C MET A 178 0.09 -9.01 -12.68
N ALA A 179 -0.30 -7.95 -13.37
CA ALA A 179 0.61 -7.07 -14.08
C ALA A 179 0.33 -5.61 -13.71
N ASP A 180 1.39 -4.83 -13.55
CA ASP A 180 1.32 -3.43 -13.16
C ASP A 180 2.15 -2.59 -14.13
N VAL A 181 1.49 -1.65 -14.79
CA VAL A 181 2.10 -0.75 -15.77
C VAL A 181 2.64 0.52 -15.12
N ASN A 182 2.20 0.83 -13.92
CA ASN A 182 2.52 2.08 -13.20
C ASN A 182 2.32 3.32 -14.10
N GLN A 183 1.16 3.40 -14.75
CA GLN A 183 0.77 4.53 -15.58
C GLN A 183 1.67 4.76 -16.81
N GLY A 184 2.38 3.71 -17.25
CA GLY A 184 3.45 3.82 -18.27
C GLY A 184 2.97 3.81 -19.71
N TRP A 185 1.69 3.54 -20.00
CA TRP A 185 1.17 3.53 -21.37
C TRP A 185 0.35 4.78 -21.69
N SER A 186 0.43 5.25 -22.93
CA SER A 186 -0.61 6.11 -23.50
C SER A 186 -1.90 5.31 -23.67
N LEU A 187 -3.02 6.00 -23.90
CA LEU A 187 -4.29 5.33 -24.19
C LEU A 187 -4.21 4.42 -25.43
N GLU A 188 -3.51 4.88 -26.49
CA GLU A 188 -3.31 4.15 -27.72
C GLU A 188 -2.47 2.89 -27.48
N GLU A 189 -1.39 2.99 -26.71
CA GLU A 189 -0.56 1.85 -26.34
C GLU A 189 -1.33 0.85 -25.50
N ALA A 190 -2.13 1.32 -24.54
CA ALA A 190 -2.97 0.46 -23.72
C ALA A 190 -4.00 -0.31 -24.57
N ILE A 191 -4.66 0.36 -25.50
CA ILE A 191 -5.60 -0.26 -26.46
C ILE A 191 -4.92 -1.34 -27.30
N ALA A 192 -3.68 -1.10 -27.74
CA ALA A 192 -2.92 -2.07 -28.55
C ALA A 192 -2.40 -3.26 -27.73
N ASN A 193 -2.00 -3.05 -26.47
CA ASN A 193 -1.32 -4.05 -25.65
C ASN A 193 -2.29 -4.93 -24.84
N ILE A 194 -3.39 -4.39 -24.32
CA ILE A 194 -4.34 -5.13 -23.45
C ILE A 194 -4.83 -6.44 -24.11
N PRO A 195 -5.25 -6.49 -25.40
CA PRO A 195 -5.71 -7.74 -26.00
C PRO A 195 -4.65 -8.86 -26.00
N GLN A 196 -3.36 -8.51 -26.06
CA GLN A 196 -2.26 -9.48 -26.06
C GLN A 196 -2.04 -10.15 -24.70
N LEU A 197 -2.55 -9.54 -23.62
CA LEU A 197 -2.46 -10.06 -22.25
C LEU A 197 -3.49 -11.17 -21.97
N LYS A 198 -4.50 -11.34 -22.80
CA LYS A 198 -5.60 -12.32 -22.60
C LYS A 198 -5.10 -13.74 -22.31
N LYS A 199 -4.05 -14.17 -23.00
CA LYS A 199 -3.49 -15.53 -22.89
C LYS A 199 -2.86 -15.84 -21.53
N PHE A 200 -2.56 -14.81 -20.71
CA PHE A 200 -1.92 -14.99 -19.42
C PHE A 200 -2.91 -15.15 -18.26
N ASN A 201 -4.21 -15.05 -18.48
CA ASN A 201 -5.24 -15.15 -17.45
C ASN A 201 -4.88 -14.32 -16.21
N LEU A 202 -4.66 -13.01 -16.41
CA LEU A 202 -4.28 -12.11 -15.34
C LEU A 202 -5.42 -11.94 -14.33
N THR A 203 -5.08 -11.94 -13.06
CA THR A 203 -6.02 -11.64 -11.97
C THR A 203 -6.46 -10.18 -12.01
N TRP A 204 -5.54 -9.26 -12.39
CA TRP A 204 -5.82 -7.89 -12.78
C TRP A 204 -4.67 -7.28 -13.58
N LEU A 205 -4.99 -6.20 -14.29
CA LEU A 205 -4.05 -5.24 -14.87
C LEU A 205 -4.15 -3.93 -14.09
N GLU A 206 -3.03 -3.50 -13.49
CA GLU A 206 -2.93 -2.34 -12.61
C GLU A 206 -2.38 -1.13 -13.36
N GLU A 207 -3.03 0.02 -13.18
CA GLU A 207 -2.66 1.34 -13.69
C GLU A 207 -2.10 1.35 -15.13
N PRO A 208 -2.86 0.87 -16.14
CA PRO A 208 -2.37 0.84 -17.51
C PRO A 208 -2.10 2.24 -18.08
N ILE A 209 -2.87 3.26 -17.69
CA ILE A 209 -2.78 4.66 -18.13
C ILE A 209 -2.73 5.59 -16.92
N PHE A 210 -2.45 6.89 -17.13
CA PHE A 210 -2.43 7.87 -16.05
C PHE A 210 -3.72 7.85 -15.22
N ALA A 211 -3.56 7.90 -13.89
CA ALA A 211 -4.66 7.78 -12.95
C ALA A 211 -5.66 8.96 -13.03
N ASP A 212 -5.20 10.13 -13.46
CA ASP A 212 -5.99 11.36 -13.59
C ASP A 212 -6.67 11.53 -14.97
N LEU A 213 -6.49 10.57 -15.89
CA LEU A 213 -7.20 10.59 -17.16
C LEU A 213 -8.72 10.45 -16.98
N PRO A 214 -9.52 11.01 -17.90
CA PRO A 214 -10.98 10.94 -17.83
C PRO A 214 -11.50 9.50 -17.69
N SER A 215 -12.53 9.33 -16.89
CA SER A 215 -13.18 8.01 -16.70
C SER A 215 -13.61 7.34 -18.01
N GLN A 216 -13.89 8.14 -19.05
CA GLN A 216 -14.23 7.62 -20.37
C GLN A 216 -13.09 6.84 -21.02
N ASP A 217 -11.83 7.24 -20.79
CA ASP A 217 -10.66 6.55 -21.34
C ASP A 217 -10.43 5.23 -20.59
N TRP A 218 -10.56 5.23 -19.27
CA TRP A 218 -10.57 4.03 -18.46
C TRP A 218 -11.71 3.07 -18.87
N LYS A 219 -12.89 3.60 -19.21
CA LYS A 219 -14.02 2.81 -19.70
C LYS A 219 -13.74 2.11 -21.03
N LYS A 220 -13.08 2.80 -21.98
CA LYS A 220 -12.62 2.17 -23.22
C LYS A 220 -11.72 0.96 -22.97
N LEU A 221 -10.81 1.07 -21.98
CA LEU A 221 -9.93 -0.04 -21.62
C LEU A 221 -10.71 -1.19 -20.96
N GLN A 222 -11.66 -0.88 -20.08
CA GLN A 222 -12.54 -1.90 -19.49
C GLN A 222 -13.31 -2.70 -20.56
N ASP A 223 -13.78 -2.03 -21.61
CA ASP A 223 -14.58 -2.65 -22.65
C ASP A 223 -13.77 -3.65 -23.52
N ILE A 224 -12.46 -3.50 -23.60
CA ILE A 224 -11.58 -4.41 -24.36
C ILE A 224 -10.79 -5.37 -23.48
N ALA A 225 -10.69 -5.11 -22.18
CA ALA A 225 -9.95 -5.94 -21.24
C ALA A 225 -10.68 -7.26 -20.99
N SER A 226 -9.97 -8.37 -21.10
CA SER A 226 -10.45 -9.69 -20.70
C SER A 226 -10.14 -10.02 -19.23
N MET A 227 -9.48 -9.12 -18.53
CA MET A 227 -9.11 -9.21 -17.11
C MET A 227 -9.61 -8.00 -16.34
N PRO A 228 -9.79 -8.11 -15.01
CA PRO A 228 -10.10 -6.97 -14.14
C PRO A 228 -9.08 -5.84 -14.28
N LEU A 229 -9.54 -4.58 -14.25
CA LEU A 229 -8.67 -3.42 -14.08
C LEU A 229 -8.55 -3.07 -12.60
N ALA A 230 -7.34 -2.65 -12.20
CA ALA A 230 -7.03 -2.24 -10.84
C ALA A 230 -6.38 -0.86 -10.82
N ALA A 231 -6.71 -0.06 -9.81
CA ALA A 231 -6.06 1.21 -9.47
C ALA A 231 -6.51 1.67 -8.07
N GLY A 232 -5.91 2.74 -7.57
CA GLY A 232 -6.34 3.35 -6.30
C GLY A 232 -5.21 3.85 -5.43
N GLU A 233 -3.97 3.45 -5.68
CA GLU A 233 -2.80 3.88 -4.90
C GLU A 233 -2.53 5.40 -4.99
N ASN A 234 -3.06 6.05 -6.02
CA ASN A 234 -2.91 7.47 -6.26
C ASN A 234 -4.19 8.29 -5.97
N MET A 235 -5.26 7.64 -5.47
CA MET A 235 -6.44 8.31 -4.96
C MET A 235 -6.20 8.79 -3.52
N MET A 236 -6.55 10.04 -3.23
CA MET A 236 -6.22 10.70 -1.96
C MET A 236 -7.41 11.41 -1.30
N ALA A 237 -8.63 11.06 -1.70
CA ALA A 237 -9.85 11.63 -1.14
C ALA A 237 -10.98 10.59 -1.13
N SER A 238 -11.86 10.69 -0.14
CA SER A 238 -13.00 9.77 0.03
C SER A 238 -13.93 9.77 -1.19
N ASP A 239 -14.17 10.93 -1.75
CA ASP A 239 -15.03 11.12 -2.93
C ASP A 239 -14.44 10.52 -4.21
N GLU A 240 -13.12 10.47 -4.34
CA GLU A 240 -12.45 9.77 -5.46
C GLU A 240 -12.72 8.26 -5.40
N PHE A 241 -12.58 7.66 -4.20
CA PHE A 241 -12.93 6.23 -4.01
C PHE A 241 -14.41 5.98 -4.21
N GLU A 242 -15.28 6.85 -3.70
CA GLU A 242 -16.72 6.73 -3.90
C GLU A 242 -17.11 6.81 -5.39
N LYS A 243 -16.48 7.71 -6.11
CA LYS A 243 -16.64 7.82 -7.56
C LYS A 243 -16.19 6.53 -8.26
N ALA A 244 -15.01 5.99 -7.93
CA ALA A 244 -14.51 4.74 -8.49
C ALA A 244 -15.44 3.55 -8.21
N ILE A 245 -15.95 3.43 -6.98
CA ILE A 245 -16.93 2.40 -6.58
C ILE A 245 -18.20 2.52 -7.41
N ASN A 246 -18.74 3.72 -7.57
CA ASN A 246 -20.00 3.96 -8.27
C ASN A 246 -19.88 3.75 -9.80
N GLN A 247 -18.75 4.09 -10.38
CA GLN A 247 -18.49 3.93 -11.82
C GLN A 247 -18.31 2.47 -12.24
N ARG A 248 -17.83 1.60 -11.34
CA ARG A 248 -17.60 0.17 -11.62
C ARG A 248 -16.69 -0.11 -12.83
N ILE A 249 -15.79 0.82 -13.14
CA ILE A 249 -14.76 0.64 -14.16
C ILE A 249 -13.63 -0.23 -13.63
N LEU A 250 -13.24 0.01 -12.38
CA LEU A 250 -12.28 -0.80 -11.67
C LEU A 250 -13.00 -1.97 -10.97
N SER A 251 -12.44 -3.16 -11.09
CA SER A 251 -12.89 -4.34 -10.33
C SER A 251 -12.09 -4.55 -9.06
N VAL A 252 -10.87 -4.00 -9.00
CA VAL A 252 -9.97 -4.02 -7.85
C VAL A 252 -9.62 -2.57 -7.50
N ILE A 253 -9.87 -2.17 -6.26
CA ILE A 253 -9.55 -0.83 -5.77
C ILE A 253 -8.50 -0.94 -4.67
N GLN A 254 -7.42 -0.15 -4.80
CA GLN A 254 -6.16 -0.34 -4.08
C GLN A 254 -5.74 0.91 -3.28
N PRO A 255 -6.53 1.32 -2.26
CA PRO A 255 -6.08 2.42 -1.40
C PRO A 255 -4.76 2.07 -0.71
N ASP A 256 -3.88 3.06 -0.56
CA ASP A 256 -2.68 2.97 0.27
C ASP A 256 -2.92 3.78 1.55
N LEU A 257 -3.09 3.07 2.67
CA LEU A 257 -3.43 3.71 3.94
C LEU A 257 -2.30 4.60 4.50
N ALA A 258 -1.05 4.40 4.07
CA ALA A 258 0.06 5.25 4.48
C ALA A 258 0.21 6.50 3.59
N LYS A 259 -0.39 6.47 2.38
CA LYS A 259 -0.49 7.66 1.52
C LYS A 259 -1.68 8.53 1.89
N TRP A 260 -2.78 7.93 2.30
CA TRP A 260 -4.01 8.63 2.64
C TRP A 260 -4.86 7.86 3.64
N GLY A 261 -5.48 8.59 4.55
CA GLY A 261 -6.61 8.11 5.34
C GLY A 261 -6.29 7.28 6.58
N GLY A 262 -5.11 6.64 6.67
CA GLY A 262 -4.83 5.73 7.76
C GLY A 262 -5.91 4.66 7.91
N PHE A 263 -6.09 4.10 9.10
CA PHE A 263 -7.21 3.20 9.39
C PHE A 263 -8.55 3.95 9.43
N THR A 264 -8.54 5.20 9.91
CA THR A 264 -9.76 5.99 10.13
C THR A 264 -10.58 6.17 8.86
N GLN A 265 -9.96 6.39 7.70
CA GLN A 265 -10.68 6.57 6.44
C GLN A 265 -10.59 5.36 5.51
N CYS A 266 -9.44 4.69 5.43
CA CYS A 266 -9.29 3.56 4.51
C CYS A 266 -10.15 2.37 4.89
N LEU A 267 -10.33 2.06 6.17
CA LEU A 267 -11.14 0.89 6.56
C LEU A 267 -12.63 1.04 6.18
N PRO A 268 -13.31 2.17 6.42
CA PRO A 268 -14.67 2.39 5.91
C PRO A 268 -14.76 2.28 4.37
N ILE A 269 -13.78 2.83 3.65
CA ILE A 269 -13.71 2.71 2.18
C ILE A 269 -13.52 1.25 1.76
N ALA A 270 -12.63 0.51 2.39
CA ALA A 270 -12.41 -0.91 2.13
C ALA A 270 -13.70 -1.74 2.30
N LYS A 271 -14.43 -1.52 3.41
CA LYS A 271 -15.73 -2.18 3.65
C LYS A 271 -16.77 -1.79 2.60
N LYS A 272 -16.78 -0.53 2.14
CA LYS A 272 -17.69 -0.05 1.09
C LYS A 272 -17.36 -0.68 -0.27
N ILE A 273 -16.07 -0.81 -0.62
CA ILE A 273 -15.61 -1.53 -1.82
C ILE A 273 -16.15 -2.96 -1.81
N ILE A 274 -15.93 -3.70 -0.72
CA ILE A 274 -16.37 -5.10 -0.56
C ILE A 274 -17.90 -5.21 -0.63
N ALA A 275 -18.61 -4.36 0.09
CA ALA A 275 -20.09 -4.33 0.08
C ALA A 275 -20.67 -4.04 -1.31
N SER A 276 -19.92 -3.37 -2.18
CA SER A 276 -20.29 -3.10 -3.56
C SER A 276 -19.97 -4.25 -4.52
N GLY A 277 -19.44 -5.38 -4.03
CA GLY A 277 -19.04 -6.53 -4.85
C GLY A 277 -17.75 -6.32 -5.62
N LEU A 278 -16.95 -5.32 -5.23
CA LEU A 278 -15.61 -5.06 -5.76
C LEU A 278 -14.57 -5.63 -4.81
N ARG A 279 -13.34 -5.82 -5.32
CA ARG A 279 -12.25 -6.34 -4.50
C ARG A 279 -11.42 -5.21 -3.92
N TYR A 280 -11.19 -5.24 -2.61
CA TYR A 280 -10.24 -4.40 -1.90
C TYR A 280 -8.88 -5.10 -1.80
N CYS A 281 -7.84 -4.53 -2.36
CA CYS A 281 -6.47 -5.00 -2.21
C CYS A 281 -5.59 -3.80 -1.82
N PRO A 282 -5.10 -3.70 -0.59
CA PRO A 282 -4.30 -2.54 -0.21
C PRO A 282 -3.00 -2.51 -1.01
N HIS A 283 -2.70 -1.36 -1.63
CA HIS A 283 -1.37 -1.07 -2.13
C HIS A 283 -0.44 -0.77 -0.95
N TYR A 284 0.78 -1.26 -1.00
CA TYR A 284 1.81 -0.77 -0.12
C TYR A 284 3.23 -1.07 -0.62
N LEU A 285 4.04 -0.02 -0.74
CA LEU A 285 5.46 -0.11 -1.01
C LEU A 285 6.19 0.83 -0.04
N GLY A 286 6.86 0.29 0.99
CA GLY A 286 7.51 1.05 2.05
C GLY A 286 8.25 0.17 3.04
N GLY A 287 8.29 0.59 4.29
CA GLY A 287 8.91 -0.12 5.41
C GLY A 287 8.00 -1.19 6.04
N GLY A 288 8.43 -1.69 7.18
CA GLY A 288 7.72 -2.80 7.86
C GLY A 288 6.45 -2.38 8.57
N ILE A 289 6.43 -1.17 9.14
CA ILE A 289 5.29 -0.71 9.95
C ILE A 289 4.06 -0.45 9.08
N GLY A 290 4.23 0.22 7.95
CA GLY A 290 3.13 0.45 7.02
C GLY A 290 2.65 -0.84 6.34
N LEU A 291 3.56 -1.81 6.10
CA LEU A 291 3.17 -3.13 5.61
C LEU A 291 2.28 -3.87 6.61
N LEU A 292 2.65 -3.86 7.89
CA LEU A 292 1.82 -4.43 8.95
C LEU A 292 0.46 -3.72 9.04
N ALA A 293 0.45 -2.39 8.97
CA ALA A 293 -0.79 -1.62 8.98
C ALA A 293 -1.71 -2.01 7.81
N SER A 294 -1.16 -2.16 6.60
CA SER A 294 -1.91 -2.62 5.42
C SER A 294 -2.48 -4.02 5.59
N ALA A 295 -1.71 -4.93 6.17
CA ALA A 295 -2.15 -6.30 6.47
C ALA A 295 -3.28 -6.32 7.52
N HIS A 296 -3.15 -5.52 8.60
CA HIS A 296 -4.21 -5.38 9.60
C HIS A 296 -5.49 -4.76 9.01
N ALA A 297 -5.36 -3.76 8.14
CA ALA A 297 -6.51 -3.16 7.46
C ALA A 297 -7.24 -4.17 6.57
N LEU A 298 -6.49 -5.00 5.82
CA LEU A 298 -7.05 -6.06 4.99
C LEU A 298 -7.78 -7.11 5.83
N ALA A 299 -7.15 -7.59 6.91
CA ALA A 299 -7.75 -8.55 7.83
C ALA A 299 -9.02 -8.01 8.53
N ALA A 300 -9.01 -6.71 8.88
CA ALA A 300 -10.17 -6.04 9.49
C ALA A 300 -11.31 -5.77 8.51
N ALA A 301 -10.99 -5.56 7.23
CA ALA A 301 -11.99 -5.35 6.19
C ALA A 301 -12.67 -6.66 5.77
N GLY A 302 -11.93 -7.77 5.78
CA GLY A 302 -12.39 -9.06 5.27
C GLY A 302 -12.42 -9.12 3.74
N GLY A 303 -13.31 -9.97 3.19
CA GLY A 303 -13.44 -10.16 1.74
C GLY A 303 -12.37 -11.08 1.15
N ASP A 304 -12.19 -11.01 -0.17
CA ASP A 304 -11.27 -11.85 -0.94
C ASP A 304 -10.00 -11.11 -1.40
N GLY A 305 -9.66 -10.02 -0.74
CA GLY A 305 -8.50 -9.18 -1.04
C GLY A 305 -7.17 -9.90 -0.85
N ILE A 306 -6.12 -9.34 -1.45
CA ILE A 306 -4.78 -9.92 -1.43
C ILE A 306 -3.78 -8.82 -1.05
N LEU A 307 -2.93 -9.09 -0.05
CA LEU A 307 -1.91 -8.18 0.45
C LEU A 307 -0.72 -8.09 -0.51
N GLU A 308 -0.29 -6.89 -0.81
CA GLU A 308 0.96 -6.63 -1.52
C GLU A 308 2.16 -6.77 -0.60
N ILE A 309 3.13 -7.62 -0.97
CA ILE A 309 4.40 -7.74 -0.26
C ILE A 309 5.54 -7.61 -1.28
N ASP A 310 6.24 -6.49 -1.23
CA ASP A 310 7.46 -6.29 -2.02
C ASP A 310 8.56 -7.26 -1.56
N ILE A 311 9.15 -8.03 -2.51
CA ILE A 311 10.20 -9.01 -2.22
C ILE A 311 11.61 -8.52 -2.46
N ASN A 312 11.78 -7.25 -2.86
CA ASN A 312 13.09 -6.64 -2.92
C ASN A 312 13.70 -6.52 -1.52
N GLU A 313 15.01 -6.56 -1.46
CA GLU A 313 15.75 -6.36 -0.22
C GLU A 313 15.45 -4.98 0.39
N ASN A 314 14.93 -4.97 1.60
CA ASN A 314 14.64 -3.75 2.33
C ASN A 314 14.83 -3.96 3.84
N PRO A 315 16.00 -3.58 4.40
CA PRO A 315 16.25 -3.69 5.83
C PRO A 315 15.26 -2.92 6.70
N LEU A 316 14.75 -1.77 6.22
CA LEU A 316 13.69 -1.00 6.91
C LEU A 316 12.34 -1.75 6.97
N ARG A 317 12.21 -2.87 6.27
CA ARG A 317 11.11 -3.81 6.44
C ARG A 317 11.55 -4.98 7.30
N THR A 318 12.53 -5.76 6.85
CA THR A 318 12.90 -7.04 7.47
C THR A 318 13.52 -6.89 8.86
N ASP A 319 14.34 -5.88 9.09
CA ASP A 319 14.98 -5.65 10.39
C ASP A 319 14.01 -5.05 11.42
N LEU A 320 12.95 -4.36 10.96
CA LEU A 320 11.92 -3.80 11.84
C LEU A 320 10.92 -4.83 12.32
N ILE A 321 10.38 -5.65 11.40
CA ILE A 321 9.26 -6.56 11.71
C ILE A 321 9.67 -8.04 11.79
N GLY A 322 10.95 -8.36 11.52
CA GLY A 322 11.45 -9.73 11.56
C GLY A 322 10.75 -10.65 10.55
N SER A 323 10.31 -11.81 11.04
CA SER A 323 9.63 -12.83 10.23
C SER A 323 8.10 -12.64 10.12
N LEU A 324 7.55 -11.56 10.66
CA LEU A 324 6.13 -11.26 10.50
C LEU A 324 5.78 -11.13 9.03
N LEU A 325 4.59 -11.62 8.67
CA LEU A 325 4.07 -11.62 7.30
C LEU A 325 4.90 -12.45 6.29
N ASN A 326 5.78 -13.33 6.74
CA ASN A 326 6.38 -14.31 5.83
C ASN A 326 5.28 -15.21 5.24
N ALA A 327 5.27 -15.31 3.91
CA ALA A 327 4.24 -16.08 3.24
C ALA A 327 4.43 -17.61 3.45
N GLN A 328 3.33 -18.29 3.69
CA GLN A 328 3.26 -19.73 3.72
C GLN A 328 2.12 -20.18 2.82
N ASN A 329 2.43 -20.83 1.71
CA ASN A 329 1.46 -21.21 0.68
C ASN A 329 0.55 -20.02 0.26
N GLY A 330 1.17 -18.87 -0.01
CA GLY A 330 0.47 -17.65 -0.43
C GLY A 330 -0.31 -16.93 0.67
N THR A 331 -0.17 -17.35 1.93
CA THR A 331 -0.86 -16.73 3.08
C THR A 331 0.15 -16.10 4.03
N ALA A 332 -0.07 -14.87 4.44
CA ALA A 332 0.65 -14.19 5.51
C ALA A 332 -0.18 -14.23 6.81
N ILE A 333 0.51 -14.32 7.96
CA ILE A 333 -0.11 -14.45 9.27
C ILE A 333 0.30 -13.26 10.14
N LEU A 334 -0.68 -12.55 10.69
CA LEU A 334 -0.49 -11.40 11.57
C LEU A 334 -0.24 -11.83 13.02
N GLY A 335 -0.86 -12.93 13.46
CA GLY A 335 -0.82 -13.38 14.85
C GLY A 335 -1.74 -12.58 15.78
N HIS A 336 -1.49 -12.72 17.09
CA HIS A 336 -2.39 -12.22 18.14
C HIS A 336 -1.74 -11.21 19.10
N GLU A 337 -0.48 -10.82 18.82
CA GLU A 337 0.20 -9.81 19.64
C GLU A 337 -0.49 -8.45 19.54
N PRO A 338 -0.54 -7.67 20.64
CA PRO A 338 -1.21 -6.37 20.66
C PRO A 338 -0.63 -5.35 19.67
N GLY A 339 -1.49 -4.47 19.20
CA GLY A 339 -1.13 -3.41 18.26
C GLY A 339 -0.86 -3.97 16.87
N LEU A 340 0.22 -3.51 16.26
CA LEU A 340 0.76 -4.01 14.98
C LEU A 340 1.44 -5.38 15.11
N GLY A 341 1.49 -5.97 16.31
CA GLY A 341 2.13 -7.27 16.55
C GLY A 341 3.65 -7.21 16.66
N CYS A 342 4.27 -6.04 16.62
CA CYS A 342 5.71 -5.90 16.79
C CYS A 342 6.09 -4.62 17.55
N SER A 343 7.30 -4.65 18.13
CA SER A 343 7.98 -3.47 18.65
C SER A 343 9.23 -3.25 17.79
N PRO A 344 9.30 -2.18 17.00
CA PRO A 344 10.42 -1.91 16.11
C PRO A 344 11.76 -1.89 16.84
N ASN A 345 12.72 -2.66 16.36
CA ASN A 345 14.07 -2.63 16.89
C ASN A 345 14.89 -1.54 16.19
N LEU A 346 14.84 -0.32 16.73
CA LEU A 346 15.55 0.83 16.17
C LEU A 346 17.07 0.61 16.11
N GLY A 347 17.65 -0.15 17.06
CA GLY A 347 19.09 -0.44 17.07
C GLY A 347 19.56 -1.16 15.81
N LYS A 348 18.73 -2.02 15.22
CA LYS A 348 19.08 -2.72 13.98
C LYS A 348 19.14 -1.81 12.76
N ILE A 349 18.37 -0.73 12.77
CA ILE A 349 18.27 0.21 11.64
C ILE A 349 19.00 1.52 11.89
N GLU A 350 19.65 1.72 13.05
CA GLU A 350 20.34 2.97 13.41
C GLU A 350 21.35 3.42 12.34
N LYS A 351 22.04 2.49 11.69
CA LYS A 351 22.98 2.78 10.60
C LYS A 351 22.34 3.42 9.36
N TYR A 352 21.01 3.39 9.24
CA TYR A 352 20.25 4.03 8.15
C TYR A 352 19.60 5.35 8.58
N ARG A 353 19.80 5.75 9.84
CA ARG A 353 19.24 6.98 10.36
C ARG A 353 19.86 8.19 9.68
N VAL A 354 19.01 9.11 9.20
CA VAL A 354 19.37 10.44 8.73
C VAL A 354 18.88 11.48 9.72
N THR A 355 19.68 12.50 9.94
CA THR A 355 19.30 13.69 10.70
C THR A 355 18.62 14.69 9.76
N HIS A 356 17.58 15.37 10.20
CA HIS A 356 16.81 16.34 9.42
C HIS A 356 16.74 17.72 10.11
#